data_32f16a0301b5f21519e85cd6ea41b498
#
_entry.id   32f16a0301b5f21519e85cd6ea41b498
#
_cell.length_a   1.000
_cell.length_b   1.000
_cell.length_c   1.000
_cell.angle_alpha   90.00
_cell.angle_beta   90.00
_cell.angle_gamma   90.00
#
_symmetry.space_group_name_H-M   'P 1'
#
loop_
_entity.id
_entity.type
_entity.pdbx_description
1 polymer ?
#
loop_
_entity_poly.entity_id
_entity_poly.type
_entity_poly.pdbx_seq_one_letter_code
_entity_poly.pdbx_strand_id
1 'polypeptide(L)'
;MIASIEYVRQKFAEYNELCFGGKLNPLPFRLSHARTFLGQLRFRRRPCGKGTWQYSDFVFVISTKYDYPEAEIEDTILHEMIHYYILSNQIQDTAPHGKVFRQIMNDINRRFHRNISVTHRRTKEEQDKDTEVRQHLICVIRLKSGKTGITIAAKTRLFQLWDKLPRVPEIAECRWYVSTDPYFNRFPRAISLKVYPIPSDEINAHLTGAQPLERHGNTIRVKKTDC
;
A
#
# COMPACT_ATOMS: atom_id res chain seq x y z
N MET A 1 2.48 -11.52 -16.02
CA MET A 1 3.95 -11.72 -16.17
C MET A 1 4.72 -11.11 -15.01
N ILE A 2 5.91 -11.60 -14.71
CA ILE A 2 6.85 -10.97 -13.80
C ILE A 2 7.74 -10.04 -14.63
N ALA A 3 7.81 -8.76 -14.28
CA ALA A 3 8.59 -7.78 -15.03
C ALA A 3 10.11 -8.06 -14.94
N SER A 4 10.83 -7.97 -16.06
CA SER A 4 12.29 -7.93 -16.09
C SER A 4 12.80 -6.47 -16.23
N ILE A 5 14.07 -6.24 -15.92
CA ILE A 5 14.69 -4.91 -16.11
C ILE A 5 14.69 -4.53 -17.59
N GLU A 6 14.94 -5.47 -18.48
CA GLU A 6 14.96 -5.29 -19.92
C GLU A 6 13.59 -4.84 -20.44
N TYR A 7 12.54 -5.53 -20.00
CA TYR A 7 11.15 -5.18 -20.33
C TYR A 7 10.80 -3.76 -19.87
N VAL A 8 11.09 -3.43 -18.60
CA VAL A 8 10.80 -2.10 -18.04
C VAL A 8 11.57 -1.01 -18.79
N ARG A 9 12.84 -1.25 -19.12
CA ARG A 9 13.67 -0.32 -19.90
C ARG A 9 13.12 -0.09 -21.31
N GLN A 10 12.72 -1.17 -21.98
CA GLN A 10 12.13 -1.11 -23.31
C GLN A 10 10.83 -0.29 -23.29
N LYS A 11 9.92 -0.60 -22.36
CA LYS A 11 8.64 0.11 -22.24
C LYS A 11 8.81 1.57 -21.81
N PHE A 12 9.77 1.84 -20.95
CA PHE A 12 10.12 3.23 -20.60
C PHE A 12 10.58 4.02 -21.85
N ALA A 13 11.46 3.45 -22.67
CA ALA A 13 11.92 4.11 -23.89
C ALA A 13 10.76 4.35 -24.88
N GLU A 14 9.93 3.32 -25.12
CA GLU A 14 8.74 3.39 -25.97
C GLU A 14 7.79 4.51 -25.51
N TYR A 15 7.40 4.51 -24.24
CA TYR A 15 6.48 5.50 -23.71
C TYR A 15 7.10 6.89 -23.55
N ASN A 16 8.42 6.98 -23.39
CA ASN A 16 9.10 8.27 -23.42
C ASN A 16 8.88 8.97 -24.76
N GLU A 17 9.06 8.25 -25.86
CA GLU A 17 8.80 8.80 -27.21
C GLU A 17 7.31 9.11 -27.41
N LEU A 18 6.44 8.15 -27.12
CA LEU A 18 5.00 8.25 -27.40
C LEU A 18 4.29 9.31 -26.54
N CYS A 19 4.58 9.36 -25.26
CA CYS A 19 3.81 10.14 -24.28
C CYS A 19 4.53 11.42 -23.84
N PHE A 20 5.85 11.45 -23.88
CA PHE A 20 6.67 12.56 -23.35
C PHE A 20 7.57 13.21 -24.40
N GLY A 21 7.51 12.75 -25.66
CA GLY A 21 8.28 13.32 -26.79
C GLY A 21 9.78 13.21 -26.59
N GLY A 22 10.27 12.10 -26.03
CA GLY A 22 11.69 11.84 -25.79
C GLY A 22 12.33 12.70 -24.70
N LYS A 23 11.55 13.44 -23.90
CA LYS A 23 12.07 14.47 -22.96
C LYS A 23 12.56 13.90 -21.62
N LEU A 24 12.28 12.64 -21.32
CA LEU A 24 12.74 12.02 -20.08
C LEU A 24 14.15 11.46 -20.24
N ASN A 25 15.07 11.89 -19.37
CA ASN A 25 16.42 11.33 -19.35
C ASN A 25 16.40 9.87 -18.89
N PRO A 26 17.33 9.03 -19.37
CA PRO A 26 17.50 7.67 -18.83
C PRO A 26 17.75 7.71 -17.33
N LEU A 27 17.21 6.71 -16.62
CA LEU A 27 17.41 6.54 -15.18
C LEU A 27 17.66 5.06 -14.83
N PRO A 28 18.28 4.77 -13.67
CA PRO A 28 18.48 3.41 -13.20
C PRO A 28 17.15 2.70 -12.91
N PHE A 29 17.05 1.42 -13.31
CA PHE A 29 15.95 0.52 -12.99
C PHE A 29 16.38 -0.50 -11.95
N ARG A 30 15.51 -0.82 -10.99
CA ARG A 30 15.75 -1.84 -9.97
C ARG A 30 14.52 -2.74 -9.80
N LEU A 31 14.75 -4.03 -9.58
CA LEU A 31 13.72 -4.96 -9.16
C LEU A 31 13.63 -4.99 -7.64
N SER A 32 12.45 -5.29 -7.13
CA SER A 32 12.16 -5.39 -5.70
C SER A 32 11.16 -6.51 -5.45
N HIS A 33 11.18 -7.12 -4.28
CA HIS A 33 10.13 -8.04 -3.82
C HIS A 33 9.13 -7.34 -2.90
N ALA A 34 8.92 -6.02 -3.10
CA ALA A 34 7.98 -5.25 -2.31
C ALA A 34 6.55 -5.73 -2.53
N ARG A 35 5.75 -5.70 -1.45
CA ARG A 35 4.33 -6.11 -1.44
C ARG A 35 3.38 -4.94 -1.44
N THR A 36 3.89 -3.76 -1.10
CA THR A 36 3.08 -2.55 -0.85
C THR A 36 2.94 -1.66 -2.07
N PHE A 37 3.70 -1.92 -3.12
CA PHE A 37 3.64 -1.19 -4.38
C PHE A 37 4.03 -2.12 -5.53
N LEU A 38 3.51 -1.86 -6.73
CA LEU A 38 3.94 -2.49 -7.97
C LEU A 38 5.08 -1.69 -8.62
N GLY A 39 4.95 -0.37 -8.71
CA GLY A 39 5.99 0.57 -9.12
C GLY A 39 6.27 1.61 -8.06
N GLN A 40 7.46 2.20 -8.09
CA GLN A 40 7.85 3.33 -7.25
C GLN A 40 8.98 4.11 -7.89
N LEU A 41 8.80 5.41 -8.07
CA LEU A 41 9.89 6.33 -8.35
C LEU A 41 10.57 6.75 -7.04
N ARG A 42 11.85 6.43 -6.88
CA ARG A 42 12.68 6.90 -5.76
C ARG A 42 13.54 8.06 -6.21
N PHE A 43 13.75 9.03 -5.34
CA PHE A 43 14.54 10.22 -5.61
C PHE A 43 15.11 10.79 -4.31
N ARG A 44 16.11 11.63 -4.43
CA ARG A 44 16.55 12.53 -3.36
C ARG A 44 15.89 13.88 -3.52
N ARG A 45 15.57 14.52 -2.40
CA ARG A 45 15.10 15.91 -2.37
C ARG A 45 15.99 16.75 -1.48
N ARG A 46 16.34 17.94 -1.92
CA ARG A 46 17.08 18.92 -1.14
C ARG A 46 16.33 20.25 -1.12
N PRO A 47 16.28 20.96 0.02
CA PRO A 47 15.68 22.30 0.03
C PRO A 47 16.53 23.24 -0.84
N CYS A 48 15.88 24.06 -1.68
CA CYS A 48 16.50 24.99 -2.58
C CYS A 48 15.92 26.42 -2.40
N GLY A 49 15.96 26.94 -1.15
CA GLY A 49 15.39 28.25 -0.80
C GLY A 49 13.92 28.17 -0.39
N LYS A 50 13.30 29.33 -0.14
CA LYS A 50 11.96 29.54 0.45
C LYS A 50 10.87 28.53 0.01
N GLY A 51 10.85 27.33 0.64
CA GLY A 51 9.79 26.35 0.42
C GLY A 51 9.87 25.56 -0.91
N THR A 52 10.95 25.73 -1.71
CA THR A 52 11.18 24.99 -2.94
C THR A 52 12.12 23.79 -2.71
N TRP A 53 11.93 22.75 -3.51
CA TRP A 53 12.70 21.52 -3.43
C TRP A 53 13.36 21.22 -4.77
N GLN A 54 14.60 20.78 -4.75
CA GLN A 54 15.28 20.20 -5.91
C GLN A 54 15.25 18.67 -5.79
N TYR A 55 14.94 18.01 -6.89
CA TYR A 55 14.84 16.55 -6.97
C TYR A 55 15.99 16.00 -7.82
N SER A 56 16.64 14.95 -7.34
CA SER A 56 17.79 14.29 -8.00
C SER A 56 17.83 12.79 -7.70
N ASP A 57 18.79 12.08 -8.30
CA ASP A 57 19.09 10.67 -8.04
C ASP A 57 17.86 9.77 -8.22
N PHE A 58 17.13 9.99 -9.30
CA PHE A 58 15.95 9.23 -9.64
C PHE A 58 16.28 7.76 -9.91
N VAL A 59 15.49 6.85 -9.32
CA VAL A 59 15.58 5.41 -9.56
C VAL A 59 14.17 4.87 -9.71
N PHE A 60 13.92 4.15 -10.80
CA PHE A 60 12.66 3.44 -11.01
C PHE A 60 12.75 2.06 -10.37
N VAL A 61 11.81 1.74 -9.49
CA VAL A 61 11.73 0.44 -8.82
C VAL A 61 10.43 -0.24 -9.20
N ILE A 62 10.49 -1.49 -9.66
CA ILE A 62 9.32 -2.30 -9.94
C ILE A 62 9.33 -3.58 -9.10
N SER A 63 8.16 -3.97 -8.61
CA SER A 63 8.02 -5.20 -7.83
C SER A 63 7.88 -6.41 -8.74
N THR A 64 8.59 -7.49 -8.38
CA THR A 64 8.49 -8.82 -8.99
C THR A 64 7.82 -9.80 -8.03
N LYS A 65 7.13 -9.31 -6.99
CA LYS A 65 6.55 -10.19 -5.97
C LYS A 65 5.38 -11.01 -6.48
N TYR A 66 4.60 -10.44 -7.38
CA TYR A 66 3.40 -11.07 -7.92
C TYR A 66 3.43 -11.05 -9.44
N ASP A 67 2.70 -11.97 -10.03
CA ASP A 67 2.45 -12.05 -11.47
C ASP A 67 1.28 -11.12 -11.81
N TYR A 68 1.52 -10.13 -12.67
CA TYR A 68 0.53 -9.16 -13.08
C TYR A 68 0.22 -9.25 -14.58
N PRO A 69 -0.98 -8.86 -15.02
CA PRO A 69 -1.25 -8.61 -16.43
C PRO A 69 -0.24 -7.61 -17.02
N GLU A 70 0.20 -7.82 -18.24
CA GLU A 70 1.16 -6.95 -18.92
C GLU A 70 0.68 -5.50 -18.95
N ALA A 71 -0.59 -5.28 -19.28
CA ALA A 71 -1.20 -3.94 -19.30
C ALA A 71 -1.10 -3.21 -17.95
N GLU A 72 -1.19 -3.92 -16.83
CA GLU A 72 -1.09 -3.33 -15.49
C GLU A 72 0.34 -2.92 -15.14
N ILE A 73 1.34 -3.72 -15.59
CA ILE A 73 2.74 -3.36 -15.45
C ILE A 73 3.04 -2.10 -16.28
N GLU A 74 2.54 -2.04 -17.51
CA GLU A 74 2.69 -0.88 -18.39
C GLU A 74 2.02 0.38 -17.83
N ASP A 75 0.79 0.27 -17.30
CA ASP A 75 0.09 1.38 -16.66
C ASP A 75 0.84 1.87 -15.41
N THR A 76 1.49 0.96 -14.69
CA THR A 76 2.37 1.29 -13.57
C THR A 76 3.63 2.02 -14.05
N ILE A 77 4.26 1.58 -15.12
CA ILE A 77 5.42 2.26 -15.72
C ILE A 77 5.03 3.69 -16.09
N LEU A 78 3.92 3.88 -16.78
CA LEU A 78 3.41 5.20 -17.16
C LEU A 78 3.10 6.07 -15.95
N HIS A 79 2.51 5.51 -14.88
CA HIS A 79 2.25 6.23 -13.62
C HIS A 79 3.53 6.80 -13.02
N GLU A 80 4.58 6.00 -12.91
CA GLU A 80 5.87 6.45 -12.36
C GLU A 80 6.60 7.40 -13.31
N MET A 81 6.41 7.26 -14.64
CA MET A 81 6.94 8.19 -15.62
C MET A 81 6.29 9.57 -15.52
N ILE A 82 4.99 9.67 -15.20
CA ILE A 82 4.33 10.95 -14.92
C ILE A 82 4.97 11.63 -13.71
N HIS A 83 5.21 10.87 -12.62
CA HIS A 83 5.94 11.40 -11.46
C HIS A 83 7.33 11.90 -11.86
N TYR A 84 8.05 11.10 -12.64
CA TYR A 84 9.39 11.48 -13.11
C TYR A 84 9.35 12.76 -13.94
N TYR A 85 8.41 12.87 -14.88
CA TYR A 85 8.25 14.08 -15.71
C TYR A 85 8.00 15.32 -14.85
N ILE A 86 7.08 15.26 -13.90
CA ILE A 86 6.73 16.38 -13.02
C ILE A 86 7.93 16.78 -12.16
N LEU A 87 8.59 15.83 -11.51
CA LEU A 87 9.66 16.11 -10.55
C LEU A 87 10.96 16.55 -11.25
N SER A 88 11.35 15.90 -12.36
CA SER A 88 12.57 16.26 -13.11
C SER A 88 12.48 17.63 -13.78
N ASN A 89 11.28 18.03 -14.19
CA ASN A 89 11.03 19.36 -14.75
C ASN A 89 10.64 20.40 -13.69
N GLN A 90 10.71 20.06 -12.39
CA GLN A 90 10.41 20.99 -11.28
C GLN A 90 8.98 21.60 -11.37
N ILE A 91 8.04 20.86 -11.96
CA ILE A 91 6.65 21.31 -12.10
C ILE A 91 5.99 21.27 -10.73
N GLN A 92 5.41 22.40 -10.32
CA GLN A 92 4.67 22.48 -9.06
C GLN A 92 3.30 21.82 -9.20
N ASP A 93 2.97 20.93 -8.30
CA ASP A 93 1.63 20.35 -8.20
C ASP A 93 1.12 20.44 -6.75
N THR A 94 -0.18 20.40 -6.57
CA THR A 94 -0.85 20.58 -5.27
C THR A 94 -0.65 19.38 -4.32
N ALA A 95 -0.35 18.20 -4.89
CA ALA A 95 -0.09 16.95 -4.19
C ALA A 95 0.66 16.00 -5.12
N PRO A 96 1.19 14.86 -4.65
CA PRO A 96 1.82 13.86 -5.52
C PRO A 96 0.94 13.41 -6.70
N HIS A 97 -0.37 13.29 -6.48
CA HIS A 97 -1.38 13.04 -7.52
C HIS A 97 -2.33 14.23 -7.64
N GLY A 98 -1.78 15.43 -7.73
CA GLY A 98 -2.53 16.67 -7.80
C GLY A 98 -3.14 16.94 -9.18
N LYS A 99 -3.42 18.21 -9.46
CA LYS A 99 -4.10 18.62 -10.69
C LYS A 99 -3.27 18.31 -11.94
N VAL A 100 -1.96 18.61 -11.89
CA VAL A 100 -1.06 18.40 -13.04
C VAL A 100 -0.91 16.90 -13.33
N PHE A 101 -0.64 16.08 -12.29
CA PHE A 101 -0.56 14.63 -12.45
C PHE A 101 -1.81 14.07 -13.12
N ARG A 102 -3.00 14.39 -12.59
CA ARG A 102 -4.28 13.91 -13.11
C ARG A 102 -4.54 14.36 -14.55
N GLN A 103 -4.15 15.57 -14.90
CA GLN A 103 -4.29 16.09 -16.26
C GLN A 103 -3.46 15.27 -17.25
N ILE A 104 -2.18 15.03 -16.96
CA ILE A 104 -1.29 14.22 -17.80
C ILE A 104 -1.81 12.79 -17.88
N MET A 105 -2.16 12.18 -16.74
CA MET A 105 -2.71 10.83 -16.65
C MET A 105 -3.97 10.66 -17.52
N ASN A 106 -4.92 11.59 -17.41
CA ASN A 106 -6.17 11.53 -18.17
C ASN A 106 -5.92 11.73 -19.68
N ASP A 107 -4.96 12.56 -20.06
CA ASP A 107 -4.59 12.75 -21.46
C ASP A 107 -3.97 11.48 -22.06
N ILE A 108 -3.05 10.85 -21.35
CA ILE A 108 -2.44 9.58 -21.77
C ILE A 108 -3.52 8.47 -21.83
N ASN A 109 -4.38 8.35 -20.84
CA ASN A 109 -5.46 7.37 -20.83
C ASN A 109 -6.37 7.51 -22.04
N ARG A 110 -6.76 8.76 -22.37
CA ARG A 110 -7.63 9.06 -23.53
C ARG A 110 -6.95 8.77 -24.86
N ARG A 111 -5.68 9.20 -25.03
CA ARG A 111 -4.97 9.12 -26.31
C ARG A 111 -4.49 7.72 -26.66
N PHE A 112 -4.11 6.94 -25.64
CA PHE A 112 -3.48 5.63 -25.82
C PHE A 112 -4.31 4.48 -25.26
N HIS A 113 -5.60 4.73 -24.92
CA HIS A 113 -6.52 3.74 -24.37
C HIS A 113 -5.93 2.99 -23.14
N ARG A 114 -5.24 3.75 -22.27
CA ARG A 114 -4.63 3.22 -21.05
C ARG A 114 -5.58 3.36 -19.86
N ASN A 115 -5.28 2.65 -18.77
CA ASN A 115 -6.06 2.69 -17.54
C ASN A 115 -5.21 3.05 -16.32
N ILE A 116 -4.35 4.06 -16.48
CA ILE A 116 -3.52 4.59 -15.40
C ILE A 116 -4.43 5.16 -14.31
N SER A 117 -4.15 4.83 -13.05
CA SER A 117 -4.93 5.32 -11.90
C SER A 117 -4.02 5.90 -10.82
N VAL A 118 -4.57 6.76 -9.96
CA VAL A 118 -3.83 7.35 -8.82
C VAL A 118 -3.63 6.40 -7.65
N THR A 119 -4.38 5.29 -7.61
CA THR A 119 -4.31 4.28 -6.56
C THR A 119 -4.35 2.91 -7.18
N HIS A 120 -3.26 2.15 -6.96
CA HIS A 120 -3.33 0.72 -7.19
C HIS A 120 -4.06 0.08 -6.00
N ARG A 121 -5.29 -0.36 -6.22
CA ARG A 121 -6.01 -1.21 -5.27
C ARG A 121 -5.84 -2.63 -5.72
N ARG A 122 -5.18 -3.44 -4.90
CA ARG A 122 -5.12 -4.88 -5.15
C ARG A 122 -6.53 -5.43 -5.35
N THR A 123 -6.72 -6.19 -6.41
CA THR A 123 -7.96 -6.92 -6.62
C THR A 123 -8.13 -7.99 -5.55
N LYS A 124 -9.35 -8.50 -5.39
CA LYS A 124 -9.61 -9.60 -4.45
C LYS A 124 -8.75 -10.84 -4.79
N GLU A 125 -8.61 -11.12 -6.08
CA GLU A 125 -7.79 -12.23 -6.60
C GLU A 125 -6.30 -12.08 -6.28
N GLU A 126 -5.75 -10.86 -6.36
CA GLU A 126 -4.37 -10.58 -5.94
C GLU A 126 -4.16 -10.69 -4.44
N GLN A 127 -5.17 -10.32 -3.65
CA GLN A 127 -5.13 -10.47 -2.20
C GLN A 127 -5.18 -11.95 -1.81
N ASP A 128 -5.97 -12.74 -2.50
CA ASP A 128 -6.12 -14.19 -2.25
C ASP A 128 -4.86 -14.99 -2.66
N LYS A 129 -4.04 -14.46 -3.56
CA LYS A 129 -2.72 -15.03 -3.91
C LYS A 129 -1.64 -14.84 -2.83
N ASP A 130 -1.84 -13.95 -1.86
CA ASP A 130 -0.88 -13.74 -0.77
C ASP A 130 -1.11 -14.73 0.38
N THR A 131 -0.71 -15.99 0.18
CA THR A 131 -0.85 -17.10 1.14
C THR A 131 0.31 -17.22 2.12
N GLU A 132 1.22 -16.23 2.18
CA GLU A 132 2.36 -16.28 3.07
C GLU A 132 1.94 -16.26 4.54
N VAL A 133 2.45 -17.20 5.31
CA VAL A 133 2.18 -17.31 6.75
C VAL A 133 2.92 -16.19 7.49
N ARG A 134 2.16 -15.29 8.08
CA ARG A 134 2.66 -14.15 8.88
C ARG A 134 1.88 -14.02 10.18
N GLN A 135 2.56 -13.62 11.22
CA GLN A 135 1.90 -13.30 12.47
C GLN A 135 1.24 -11.91 12.40
N HIS A 136 -0.06 -11.89 12.70
CA HIS A 136 -0.91 -10.70 12.78
C HIS A 136 -1.38 -10.47 14.21
N LEU A 137 -1.31 -9.21 14.65
CA LEU A 137 -1.87 -8.74 15.92
C LEU A 137 -3.20 -8.04 15.59
N ILE A 138 -4.29 -8.68 15.92
CA ILE A 138 -5.64 -8.33 15.46
C ILE A 138 -6.45 -7.83 16.64
N CYS A 139 -7.04 -6.64 16.51
CA CYS A 139 -8.12 -6.22 17.39
C CYS A 139 -9.44 -6.39 16.65
N VAL A 140 -10.31 -7.23 17.19
CA VAL A 140 -11.71 -7.30 16.78
C VAL A 140 -12.48 -6.25 17.59
N ILE A 141 -13.20 -5.40 16.87
CA ILE A 141 -13.89 -4.24 17.41
C ILE A 141 -15.38 -4.41 17.15
N ARG A 142 -16.18 -4.29 18.20
CA ARG A 142 -17.63 -4.16 18.11
C ARG A 142 -18.02 -2.73 18.43
N LEU A 143 -18.73 -2.10 17.50
CA LEU A 143 -19.26 -0.76 17.67
C LEU A 143 -20.60 -0.77 18.45
N LYS A 144 -20.95 0.32 19.09
CA LYS A 144 -22.26 0.51 19.75
C LYS A 144 -23.43 0.39 18.79
N SER A 145 -23.21 0.65 17.50
CA SER A 145 -24.19 0.44 16.42
C SER A 145 -24.44 -1.04 16.08
N GLY A 146 -23.76 -1.97 16.73
CA GLY A 146 -23.81 -3.41 16.43
C GLY A 146 -22.89 -3.84 15.27
N LYS A 147 -22.31 -2.90 14.51
CA LYS A 147 -21.35 -3.22 13.46
C LYS A 147 -20.03 -3.72 14.03
N THR A 148 -19.37 -4.59 13.26
CA THR A 148 -18.05 -5.15 13.60
C THR A 148 -16.99 -4.69 12.63
N GLY A 149 -15.75 -4.79 13.05
CA GLY A 149 -14.59 -4.52 12.22
C GLY A 149 -13.31 -4.98 12.89
N ILE A 150 -12.21 -4.85 12.17
CA ILE A 150 -10.88 -5.23 12.69
C ILE A 150 -9.87 -4.10 12.53
N THR A 151 -8.84 -4.17 13.34
CA THR A 151 -7.58 -3.42 13.19
C THR A 151 -6.42 -4.40 13.26
N ILE A 152 -5.51 -4.35 12.30
CA ILE A 152 -4.24 -5.10 12.34
C ILE A 152 -3.16 -4.17 12.89
N ALA A 153 -2.69 -4.42 14.11
CA ALA A 153 -1.71 -3.55 14.75
C ALA A 153 -0.28 -3.78 14.23
N ALA A 154 0.45 -2.71 13.98
CA ALA A 154 1.90 -2.79 13.90
C ALA A 154 2.45 -3.13 15.30
N LYS A 155 3.45 -4.03 15.39
CA LYS A 155 4.03 -4.46 16.67
C LYS A 155 4.49 -3.27 17.54
N THR A 156 5.08 -2.25 16.91
CA THR A 156 5.55 -1.03 17.58
C THR A 156 4.43 -0.12 18.08
N ARG A 157 3.19 -0.34 17.65
CA ARG A 157 2.00 0.47 18.01
C ARG A 157 0.99 -0.29 18.85
N LEU A 158 1.26 -1.55 19.16
CA LEU A 158 0.31 -2.44 19.83
C LEU A 158 -0.19 -1.85 21.16
N PHE A 159 0.71 -1.43 22.05
CA PHE A 159 0.34 -0.84 23.34
C PHE A 159 -0.47 0.45 23.18
N GLN A 160 -0.03 1.32 22.27
CA GLN A 160 -0.72 2.58 22.01
C GLN A 160 -2.17 2.35 21.52
N LEU A 161 -2.36 1.38 20.61
CA LEU A 161 -3.68 1.03 20.09
C LEU A 161 -4.53 0.34 21.15
N TRP A 162 -3.90 -0.51 21.97
CA TRP A 162 -4.57 -1.18 23.10
C TRP A 162 -5.19 -0.17 24.08
N ASP A 163 -4.48 0.93 24.38
CA ASP A 163 -4.95 1.97 25.28
C ASP A 163 -5.96 2.93 24.63
N LYS A 164 -5.81 3.18 23.33
CA LYS A 164 -6.63 4.20 22.64
C LYS A 164 -7.96 3.67 22.14
N LEU A 165 -8.00 2.44 21.61
CA LEU A 165 -9.22 1.88 21.02
C LEU A 165 -10.41 1.83 22.00
N PRO A 166 -10.27 1.37 23.25
CA PRO A 166 -11.39 1.36 24.20
C PRO A 166 -11.90 2.74 24.62
N ARG A 167 -11.12 3.79 24.36
CA ARG A 167 -11.49 5.19 24.68
C ARG A 167 -12.29 5.87 23.57
N VAL A 168 -12.44 5.23 22.42
CA VAL A 168 -13.24 5.76 21.30
C VAL A 168 -14.72 5.60 21.64
N PRO A 169 -15.51 6.69 21.68
CA PRO A 169 -16.89 6.66 22.16
C PRO A 169 -17.81 5.68 21.42
N GLU A 170 -17.55 5.44 20.12
CA GLU A 170 -18.33 4.57 19.24
C GLU A 170 -18.04 3.08 19.46
N ILE A 171 -16.94 2.75 20.15
CA ILE A 171 -16.52 1.36 20.38
C ILE A 171 -17.21 0.83 21.64
N ALA A 172 -17.86 -0.31 21.51
CA ALA A 172 -18.47 -1.03 22.61
C ALA A 172 -17.52 -2.07 23.23
N GLU A 173 -16.70 -2.71 22.38
CA GLU A 173 -15.82 -3.78 22.83
C GLU A 173 -14.61 -3.92 21.91
N CYS A 174 -13.45 -4.29 22.51
CA CYS A 174 -12.20 -4.64 21.83
C CYS A 174 -11.71 -5.98 22.35
N ARG A 175 -11.47 -6.93 21.43
CA ARG A 175 -10.83 -8.22 21.74
C ARG A 175 -9.59 -8.39 20.88
N TRP A 176 -8.48 -8.77 21.50
CA TRP A 176 -7.21 -8.89 20.84
C TRP A 176 -6.82 -10.34 20.60
N TYR A 177 -6.27 -10.61 19.43
CA TYR A 177 -5.85 -11.95 19.00
C TYR A 177 -4.50 -11.89 18.29
N VAL A 178 -3.78 -13.00 18.31
CA VAL A 178 -2.70 -13.28 17.37
C VAL A 178 -3.14 -14.42 16.46
N SER A 179 -2.95 -14.23 15.15
CA SER A 179 -3.30 -15.23 14.13
C SER A 179 -2.24 -15.27 13.06
N THR A 180 -2.12 -16.42 12.40
CA THR A 180 -1.28 -16.62 11.20
C THR A 180 -2.11 -16.83 9.94
N ASP A 181 -3.44 -16.68 10.02
CA ASP A 181 -4.31 -16.85 8.86
C ASP A 181 -3.95 -15.82 7.76
N PRO A 182 -3.62 -16.28 6.53
CA PRO A 182 -3.28 -15.42 5.40
C PRO A 182 -4.38 -14.43 5.00
N TYR A 183 -5.62 -14.67 5.37
CA TYR A 183 -6.73 -13.73 5.18
C TYR A 183 -6.37 -12.32 5.66
N PHE A 184 -5.65 -12.22 6.78
CA PHE A 184 -5.27 -10.94 7.36
C PHE A 184 -4.12 -10.23 6.62
N ASN A 185 -3.47 -10.88 5.65
CA ASN A 185 -2.44 -10.26 4.81
C ASN A 185 -2.97 -9.09 3.98
N ARG A 186 -4.28 -9.11 3.65
CA ARG A 186 -4.95 -8.07 2.86
C ARG A 186 -5.08 -6.73 3.57
N PHE A 187 -4.94 -6.71 4.90
CA PHE A 187 -5.10 -5.49 5.68
C PHE A 187 -3.76 -4.86 6.02
N PRO A 188 -3.56 -3.56 5.74
CA PRO A 188 -2.37 -2.86 6.17
C PRO A 188 -2.24 -2.82 7.69
N ARG A 189 -1.01 -2.93 8.18
CA ARG A 189 -0.73 -2.75 9.61
C ARG A 189 -1.00 -1.31 10.02
N ALA A 190 -1.87 -1.11 10.96
CA ALA A 190 -2.26 0.20 11.45
C ALA A 190 -1.17 0.81 12.36
N ILE A 191 -0.78 2.03 12.04
CA ILE A 191 0.09 2.87 12.89
C ILE A 191 -0.72 3.94 13.63
N SER A 192 -1.98 4.11 13.27
CA SER A 192 -2.98 5.02 13.88
C SER A 192 -4.32 4.30 13.99
N LEU A 193 -5.32 4.97 14.59
CA LEU A 193 -6.67 4.42 14.68
C LEU A 193 -7.26 4.25 13.28
N LYS A 194 -7.46 3.00 12.88
CA LYS A 194 -8.10 2.63 11.62
C LYS A 194 -8.83 1.31 11.79
N VAL A 195 -10.13 1.33 11.56
CA VAL A 195 -10.99 0.14 11.65
C VAL A 195 -11.45 -0.22 10.23
N TYR A 196 -11.30 -1.49 9.88
CA TYR A 196 -11.83 -2.05 8.64
C TYR A 196 -13.16 -2.72 8.96
N PRO A 197 -14.29 -2.22 8.43
CA PRO A 197 -15.60 -2.85 8.62
C PRO A 197 -15.62 -4.23 7.97
N ILE A 198 -15.96 -5.26 8.73
CA ILE A 198 -16.08 -6.64 8.27
C ILE A 198 -17.24 -7.28 9.04
N PRO A 199 -18.09 -8.08 8.40
CA PRO A 199 -19.13 -8.84 9.06
C PRO A 199 -18.57 -9.80 10.12
N SER A 200 -19.31 -10.01 11.21
CA SER A 200 -18.86 -10.83 12.34
C SER A 200 -18.67 -12.30 11.98
N ASP A 201 -19.48 -12.83 11.11
CA ASP A 201 -19.38 -14.19 10.58
C ASP A 201 -18.07 -14.41 9.79
N GLU A 202 -17.72 -13.46 8.93
CA GLU A 202 -16.46 -13.49 8.18
C GLU A 202 -15.25 -13.39 9.12
N ILE A 203 -15.29 -12.49 10.12
CA ILE A 203 -14.22 -12.40 11.13
C ILE A 203 -14.06 -13.74 11.88
N ASN A 204 -15.17 -14.32 12.35
CA ASN A 204 -15.15 -15.55 13.14
C ASN A 204 -14.60 -16.74 12.34
N ALA A 205 -14.93 -16.83 11.04
CA ALA A 205 -14.40 -17.88 10.16
C ALA A 205 -12.85 -17.86 10.10
N HIS A 206 -12.25 -16.67 10.11
CA HIS A 206 -10.79 -16.48 10.02
C HIS A 206 -10.08 -16.36 11.38
N LEU A 207 -10.82 -16.38 12.48
CA LEU A 207 -10.26 -16.47 13.83
C LEU A 207 -10.14 -17.90 14.35
N THR A 208 -10.56 -18.90 13.56
CA THR A 208 -10.36 -20.32 13.91
C THR A 208 -8.85 -20.58 14.04
N GLY A 209 -8.42 -21.01 15.24
CA GLY A 209 -6.99 -21.18 15.56
C GLY A 209 -6.24 -19.89 15.98
N ALA A 210 -6.90 -18.73 15.98
CA ALA A 210 -6.33 -17.53 16.56
C ALA A 210 -6.26 -17.64 18.10
N GLN A 211 -5.17 -17.16 18.67
CA GLN A 211 -4.98 -17.18 20.11
C GLN A 211 -5.35 -15.81 20.70
N PRO A 212 -6.25 -15.76 21.70
CA PRO A 212 -6.60 -14.51 22.37
C PRO A 212 -5.41 -13.95 23.12
N LEU A 213 -5.31 -12.63 23.13
CA LEU A 213 -4.28 -11.90 23.83
C LEU A 213 -4.86 -11.22 25.07
N GLU A 214 -4.07 -11.17 26.12
CA GLU A 214 -4.33 -10.42 27.34
C GLU A 214 -3.15 -9.53 27.70
N ARG A 215 -3.42 -8.45 28.43
CA ARG A 215 -2.39 -7.51 28.87
C ARG A 215 -2.21 -7.61 30.39
N HIS A 216 -0.96 -7.78 30.79
CA HIS A 216 -0.52 -7.70 32.18
C HIS A 216 0.51 -6.57 32.31
N GLY A 217 0.07 -5.39 32.77
CA GLY A 217 0.93 -4.21 32.88
C GLY A 217 1.55 -3.82 31.53
N ASN A 218 2.88 -3.92 31.44
CA ASN A 218 3.66 -3.61 30.25
C ASN A 218 3.96 -4.81 29.36
N THR A 219 3.28 -5.94 29.56
CA THR A 219 3.44 -7.15 28.74
C THR A 219 2.09 -7.58 28.15
N ILE A 220 2.13 -8.13 26.94
CA ILE A 220 0.99 -8.74 26.27
C ILE A 220 1.36 -10.20 26.01
N ARG A 221 0.50 -11.10 26.41
CA ARG A 221 0.70 -12.56 26.33
C ARG A 221 -0.53 -13.21 25.70
N VAL A 222 -0.33 -14.42 25.19
CA VAL A 222 -1.46 -15.29 24.83
C VAL A 222 -2.19 -15.68 26.11
N LYS A 223 -3.51 -15.46 26.11
CA LYS A 223 -4.36 -15.85 27.21
C LYS A 223 -4.36 -17.37 27.30
N LYS A 224 -3.98 -17.93 28.46
CA LYS A 224 -4.12 -19.36 28.70
C LYS A 224 -5.60 -19.70 28.73
N THR A 225 -6.02 -20.61 27.89
CA THR A 225 -7.34 -21.21 27.97
C THR A 225 -7.21 -22.28 29.04
N ASP A 226 -7.87 -22.09 30.18
CA ASP A 226 -8.01 -23.17 31.16
C ASP A 226 -8.81 -24.28 30.47
N CYS A 227 -8.17 -25.46 30.37
CA CYS A 227 -8.81 -26.67 29.87
C CYS A 227 -9.80 -27.19 30.90
#